data_6f8b5e0a788370aa2ba425a68ddc214f
#
_entry.id   6f8b5e0a788370aa2ba425a68ddc214f
#
_cell.length_a   1.000
_cell.length_b   1.000
_cell.length_c   1.000
_cell.angle_alpha   90.00
_cell.angle_beta   90.00
_cell.angle_gamma   90.00
#
_symmetry.space_group_name_H-M   'P 1'
#
loop_
_entity.id
_entity.type
_entity.pdbx_description
1 polymer ?
#
loop_
_entity_poly.entity_id
_entity_poly.type
_entity_poly.pdbx_seq_one_letter_code
_entity_poly.pdbx_strand_id
1 'polypeptide(L)'
;MSSKNNNQFFNHLSIDHKKNLIFYNVMNGEEKNTAEVEMQIRTFLDQQKDNIIVITRGHPFERDPFFEMIDSTGYPWSHIEHPAAQEYISSGSVKNYKAIVFYDMPGINFETAPPKPTFIDPSKGFKEGFLSLLKKGIGCVFIHHAIAGWPNWEEYGNIIGGRFLYQEGNVRGVKKSDSGYRHDIKYKVIKDGKHPITEGIEDFEITDELYLAEFFEDDINPILRSNYEFIDKNFYSAARALEGEMFSNRDWSHQEGSNIVGWTKKYENSSIAYLQFGDGPSSYKNENFRKLIKQSINWVIKETG
;
A
#
# COMPACT_ATOMS: atom_id res chain seq x y z
N MET A 1 31.74 -7.45 -26.02
CA MET A 1 30.36 -6.94 -26.11
C MET A 1 30.31 -5.64 -25.34
N SER A 2 29.77 -4.61 -25.95
CA SER A 2 29.99 -3.20 -25.57
C SER A 2 29.27 -2.84 -24.28
N SER A 3 29.92 -2.03 -23.41
CA SER A 3 29.44 -1.51 -22.13
C SER A 3 28.07 -0.80 -22.16
N LYS A 4 27.58 -0.45 -23.35
CA LYS A 4 26.27 0.18 -23.53
C LYS A 4 25.07 -0.77 -23.36
N ASN A 5 25.22 -2.07 -23.67
CA ASN A 5 24.11 -3.02 -23.53
C ASN A 5 23.86 -3.49 -22.09
N ASN A 6 24.89 -3.46 -21.24
CA ASN A 6 24.74 -3.83 -19.82
C ASN A 6 23.97 -2.79 -19.02
N ASN A 7 24.06 -1.51 -19.36
CA ASN A 7 23.33 -0.45 -18.65
C ASN A 7 21.81 -0.48 -18.91
N GLN A 8 21.36 -0.89 -20.12
CA GLN A 8 19.93 -1.00 -20.40
C GLN A 8 19.28 -2.17 -19.66
N PHE A 9 19.97 -3.30 -19.55
CA PHE A 9 19.45 -4.46 -18.81
C PHE A 9 19.35 -4.18 -17.30
N PHE A 10 20.33 -3.45 -16.73
CA PHE A 10 20.32 -3.06 -15.31
C PHE A 10 19.16 -2.13 -14.93
N ASN A 11 18.68 -1.32 -15.87
CA ASN A 11 17.63 -0.33 -15.60
C ASN A 11 16.24 -0.95 -15.40
N HIS A 12 16.02 -2.19 -15.87
CA HIS A 12 14.74 -2.90 -15.75
C HIS A 12 14.67 -3.90 -14.57
N LEU A 13 15.74 -4.02 -13.79
CA LEU A 13 15.77 -4.95 -12.66
C LEU A 13 15.25 -4.29 -11.37
N SER A 14 14.41 -5.02 -10.61
CA SER A 14 14.05 -4.62 -9.24
C SER A 14 15.31 -4.49 -8.36
N ILE A 15 15.22 -3.77 -7.23
CA ILE A 15 16.33 -3.66 -6.27
C ILE A 15 16.80 -5.03 -5.78
N ASP A 16 15.88 -5.98 -5.60
CA ASP A 16 16.24 -7.33 -5.16
C ASP A 16 17.00 -8.12 -6.22
N HIS A 17 16.61 -7.99 -7.48
CA HIS A 17 17.40 -8.55 -8.58
C HIS A 17 18.78 -7.91 -8.68
N LYS A 18 18.89 -6.59 -8.46
CA LYS A 18 20.18 -5.87 -8.46
C LYS A 18 21.04 -6.28 -7.28
N LYS A 19 20.49 -6.41 -6.08
CA LYS A 19 21.20 -6.91 -4.89
C LYS A 19 21.66 -8.35 -5.09
N ASN A 20 20.81 -9.22 -5.63
CA ASN A 20 21.17 -10.60 -5.92
C ASN A 20 22.27 -10.70 -7.00
N LEU A 21 22.24 -9.85 -8.03
CA LEU A 21 23.29 -9.80 -9.05
C LEU A 21 24.61 -9.29 -8.47
N ILE A 22 24.57 -8.30 -7.57
CA ILE A 22 25.72 -7.77 -6.85
C ILE A 22 26.27 -8.84 -5.91
N PHE A 23 25.41 -9.52 -5.15
CA PHE A 23 25.80 -10.62 -4.27
C PHE A 23 26.40 -11.79 -5.05
N TYR A 24 25.83 -12.14 -6.19
CA TYR A 24 26.33 -13.17 -7.08
C TYR A 24 27.72 -12.81 -7.64
N ASN A 25 27.95 -11.57 -8.05
CA ASN A 25 29.24 -11.10 -8.55
C ASN A 25 30.31 -11.03 -7.46
N VAL A 26 29.94 -10.65 -6.22
CA VAL A 26 30.84 -10.66 -5.06
C VAL A 26 31.23 -12.09 -4.66
N MET A 27 30.26 -13.03 -4.69
CA MET A 27 30.53 -14.44 -4.36
C MET A 27 31.34 -15.18 -5.42
N ASN A 28 31.36 -14.73 -6.67
CA ASN A 28 32.12 -15.35 -7.78
C ASN A 28 33.53 -14.79 -7.96
N GLY A 29 34.06 -14.05 -6.99
CA GLY A 29 35.46 -13.68 -6.92
C GLY A 29 35.89 -12.55 -7.86
N GLU A 30 34.98 -11.78 -8.41
CA GLU A 30 35.33 -10.46 -8.96
C GLU A 30 35.46 -9.50 -7.77
N GLU A 31 36.72 -9.29 -7.33
CA GLU A 31 37.07 -8.27 -6.32
C GLU A 31 36.74 -6.86 -6.82
N LYS A 32 35.49 -6.51 -6.94
CA LYS A 32 35.08 -5.12 -6.98
C LYS A 32 34.97 -4.63 -5.55
N ASN A 33 35.75 -3.64 -5.21
CA ASN A 33 35.76 -2.95 -3.93
C ASN A 33 34.33 -2.62 -3.51
N THR A 34 33.90 -3.08 -2.34
CA THR A 34 32.55 -2.87 -1.77
C THR A 34 32.15 -1.39 -1.85
N ALA A 35 33.11 -0.47 -1.68
CA ALA A 35 32.90 0.96 -1.81
C ALA A 35 32.54 1.40 -3.25
N GLU A 36 33.06 0.73 -4.27
CA GLU A 36 32.75 1.03 -5.67
C GLU A 36 31.35 0.54 -6.06
N VAL A 37 30.94 -0.60 -5.54
CA VAL A 37 29.58 -1.13 -5.69
C VAL A 37 28.57 -0.24 -4.96
N GLU A 38 28.87 0.18 -3.73
CA GLU A 38 28.05 1.13 -2.98
C GLU A 38 27.94 2.49 -3.69
N MET A 39 29.03 2.97 -4.26
CA MET A 39 29.06 4.23 -5.01
C MET A 39 28.26 4.11 -6.32
N GLN A 40 28.34 2.99 -7.03
CA GLN A 40 27.52 2.73 -8.23
C GLN A 40 26.02 2.65 -7.89
N ILE A 41 25.65 2.02 -6.76
CA ILE A 41 24.27 1.99 -6.26
C ILE A 41 23.83 3.40 -5.90
N ARG A 42 24.61 4.17 -5.16
CA ARG A 42 24.31 5.57 -4.81
C ARG A 42 24.14 6.44 -6.05
N THR A 43 25.09 6.37 -6.98
CA THR A 43 25.03 7.13 -8.25
C THR A 43 23.80 6.76 -9.07
N PHE A 44 23.41 5.49 -9.10
CA PHE A 44 22.19 5.03 -9.77
C PHE A 44 20.93 5.57 -9.08
N LEU A 45 20.89 5.55 -7.75
CA LEU A 45 19.76 6.08 -6.97
C LEU A 45 19.67 7.61 -7.08
N ASP A 46 20.80 8.32 -7.14
CA ASP A 46 20.84 9.78 -7.27
C ASP A 46 20.50 10.28 -8.69
N GLN A 47 20.67 9.44 -9.71
CA GLN A 47 20.32 9.77 -11.10
C GLN A 47 18.84 9.66 -11.40
N GLN A 48 18.05 9.06 -10.50
CA GLN A 48 16.62 8.81 -10.72
C GLN A 48 15.78 9.87 -10.01
N LYS A 49 15.68 11.07 -10.57
CA LYS A 49 14.96 12.22 -9.98
C LYS A 49 13.46 12.03 -9.80
N ASP A 50 12.84 11.02 -10.42
CA ASP A 50 11.38 10.83 -10.44
C ASP A 50 10.94 9.42 -10.01
N ASN A 51 11.70 8.78 -9.12
CA ASN A 51 11.39 7.44 -8.62
C ASN A 51 10.30 7.43 -7.58
N ILE A 52 9.51 6.37 -7.62
CA ILE A 52 8.66 5.96 -6.51
C ILE A 52 9.25 4.72 -5.82
N ILE A 53 8.96 4.55 -4.54
CA ILE A 53 9.26 3.31 -3.83
C ILE A 53 7.97 2.56 -3.52
N VAL A 54 7.94 1.26 -3.82
CA VAL A 54 6.83 0.36 -3.56
C VAL A 54 7.18 -0.51 -2.35
N ILE A 55 6.34 -0.47 -1.33
CA ILE A 55 6.50 -1.26 -0.10
C ILE A 55 5.45 -2.36 -0.09
N THR A 56 5.87 -3.61 0.12
CA THR A 56 4.97 -4.77 0.16
C THR A 56 5.24 -5.66 1.37
N ARG A 57 4.51 -6.73 1.51
CA ARG A 57 4.54 -7.82 2.48
C ARG A 57 3.48 -7.71 3.56
N GLY A 58 3.22 -8.83 4.21
CA GLY A 58 2.20 -8.99 5.26
C GLY A 58 0.93 -9.67 4.76
N HIS A 59 0.66 -9.59 3.46
CA HIS A 59 -0.39 -10.32 2.77
C HIS A 59 0.18 -11.02 1.53
N PRO A 60 -0.21 -12.28 1.23
CA PRO A 60 0.15 -12.94 -0.04
C PRO A 60 -0.47 -12.23 -1.23
N PHE A 61 0.24 -12.15 -2.34
CA PHE A 61 -0.27 -11.59 -3.60
C PHE A 61 0.48 -12.16 -4.80
N GLU A 62 -0.12 -12.10 -5.98
CA GLU A 62 0.50 -12.52 -7.24
C GLU A 62 1.46 -11.44 -7.73
N ARG A 63 2.76 -11.68 -7.52
CA ARG A 63 3.83 -10.69 -7.73
C ARG A 63 3.93 -10.18 -9.16
N ASP A 64 3.95 -11.08 -10.13
CA ASP A 64 4.18 -10.70 -11.53
C ASP A 64 3.08 -9.78 -12.06
N PRO A 65 1.76 -10.12 -11.96
CA PRO A 65 0.71 -9.21 -12.42
C PRO A 65 0.63 -7.91 -11.62
N PHE A 66 0.99 -7.92 -10.33
CA PHE A 66 1.06 -6.69 -9.54
C PHE A 66 2.16 -5.75 -10.05
N PHE A 67 3.38 -6.27 -10.27
CA PHE A 67 4.47 -5.44 -10.76
C PHE A 67 4.29 -5.02 -12.22
N GLU A 68 3.61 -5.81 -13.06
CA GLU A 68 3.15 -5.35 -14.39
C GLU A 68 2.20 -4.15 -14.29
N MET A 69 1.32 -4.13 -13.29
CA MET A 69 0.48 -2.96 -13.03
C MET A 69 1.32 -1.74 -12.62
N ILE A 70 2.30 -1.92 -11.74
CA ILE A 70 3.22 -0.84 -11.35
C ILE A 70 4.03 -0.34 -12.57
N ASP A 71 4.55 -1.24 -13.42
CA ASP A 71 5.25 -0.89 -14.66
C ASP A 71 4.38 -0.05 -15.60
N SER A 72 3.08 -0.35 -15.67
CA SER A 72 2.12 0.38 -16.51
C SER A 72 1.95 1.84 -16.12
N THR A 73 2.37 2.25 -14.91
CA THR A 73 2.35 3.64 -14.48
C THR A 73 3.35 4.50 -15.23
N GLY A 74 4.42 3.87 -15.75
CA GLY A 74 5.52 4.53 -16.44
C GLY A 74 6.52 5.26 -15.53
N TYR A 75 6.34 5.18 -14.21
CA TYR A 75 7.33 5.68 -13.25
C TYR A 75 8.47 4.68 -13.09
N PRO A 76 9.72 5.15 -13.00
CA PRO A 76 10.79 4.34 -12.45
C PRO A 76 10.46 4.01 -10.98
N TRP A 77 10.61 2.76 -10.58
CA TRP A 77 10.27 2.34 -9.22
C TRP A 77 11.32 1.44 -8.61
N SER A 78 11.36 1.46 -7.31
CA SER A 78 12.14 0.56 -6.48
C SER A 78 11.20 -0.22 -5.55
N HIS A 79 11.57 -1.44 -5.19
CA HIS A 79 10.77 -2.30 -4.33
C HIS A 79 11.53 -2.67 -3.06
N ILE A 80 10.83 -2.64 -1.93
CA ILE A 80 11.33 -3.09 -0.64
C ILE A 80 10.21 -3.77 0.15
N GLU A 81 10.56 -4.78 0.93
CA GLU A 81 9.61 -5.52 1.79
C GLU A 81 9.87 -5.25 3.28
N HIS A 82 8.84 -5.42 4.11
CA HIS A 82 9.05 -5.53 5.55
C HIS A 82 9.82 -6.80 5.91
N PRO A 83 10.70 -6.80 6.95
CA PRO A 83 10.97 -5.68 7.85
C PRO A 83 11.99 -4.66 7.34
N ALA A 84 12.68 -4.91 6.22
CA ALA A 84 13.73 -4.02 5.70
C ALA A 84 13.22 -2.61 5.38
N ALA A 85 11.94 -2.47 5.00
CA ALA A 85 11.30 -1.18 4.78
C ALA A 85 11.34 -0.28 6.03
N GLN A 86 11.24 -0.86 7.24
CA GLN A 86 11.31 -0.10 8.48
C GLN A 86 12.69 0.56 8.67
N GLU A 87 13.76 -0.19 8.44
CA GLU A 87 15.13 0.33 8.54
C GLU A 87 15.40 1.39 7.46
N TYR A 88 14.89 1.15 6.26
CA TYR A 88 15.09 2.06 5.13
C TYR A 88 14.40 3.41 5.36
N ILE A 89 13.19 3.42 5.92
CA ILE A 89 12.48 4.64 6.33
C ILE A 89 13.17 5.30 7.52
N SER A 90 13.57 4.52 8.55
CA SER A 90 14.27 5.03 9.74
C SER A 90 15.58 5.73 9.41
N SER A 91 16.34 5.21 8.45
CA SER A 91 17.61 5.80 8.00
C SER A 91 17.46 7.09 7.19
N GLY A 92 16.22 7.44 6.80
CA GLY A 92 15.94 8.56 5.91
C GLY A 92 16.35 8.33 4.45
N SER A 93 16.65 7.10 4.06
CA SER A 93 17.03 6.75 2.68
C SER A 93 15.90 6.97 1.67
N VAL A 94 14.66 7.01 2.13
CA VAL A 94 13.47 7.28 1.31
C VAL A 94 13.36 8.74 0.84
N LYS A 95 14.12 9.66 1.43
CA LYS A 95 14.03 11.11 1.13
C LYS A 95 14.24 11.50 -0.35
N ASN A 96 14.87 10.62 -1.13
CA ASN A 96 15.17 10.89 -2.55
C ASN A 96 14.03 10.42 -3.49
N TYR A 97 13.03 9.71 -2.96
CA TYR A 97 11.85 9.31 -3.72
C TYR A 97 10.81 10.41 -3.73
N LYS A 98 10.02 10.47 -4.81
CA LYS A 98 8.94 11.44 -4.98
C LYS A 98 7.65 11.02 -4.29
N ALA A 99 7.41 9.70 -4.21
CA ALA A 99 6.26 9.14 -3.53
C ALA A 99 6.55 7.73 -3.00
N ILE A 100 5.75 7.33 -2.02
CA ILE A 100 5.74 5.96 -1.49
C ILE A 100 4.40 5.33 -1.89
N VAL A 101 4.46 4.11 -2.44
CA VAL A 101 3.28 3.28 -2.70
C VAL A 101 3.30 2.13 -1.69
N PHE A 102 2.29 2.10 -0.84
CA PHE A 102 2.10 1.05 0.16
C PHE A 102 1.11 0.01 -0.37
N TYR A 103 1.57 -1.21 -0.50
CA TYR A 103 0.79 -2.40 -0.76
C TYR A 103 1.24 -3.48 0.23
N ASP A 104 1.11 -3.17 1.49
CA ASP A 104 1.62 -3.94 2.61
C ASP A 104 0.56 -4.08 3.72
N MET A 105 0.66 -5.14 4.50
CA MET A 105 -0.20 -5.38 5.66
C MET A 105 0.67 -5.82 6.86
N PRO A 106 1.56 -4.95 7.34
CA PRO A 106 2.47 -5.30 8.42
C PRO A 106 1.80 -5.22 9.80
N GLY A 107 2.46 -5.78 10.79
CA GLY A 107 2.04 -5.70 12.20
C GLY A 107 1.18 -6.85 12.68
N ILE A 108 1.03 -7.92 11.89
CA ILE A 108 0.35 -9.14 12.29
C ILE A 108 1.32 -10.31 12.18
N ASN A 109 1.39 -11.10 13.23
CA ASN A 109 2.11 -12.37 13.22
C ASN A 109 1.10 -13.52 13.12
N PHE A 110 0.94 -14.07 11.91
CA PHE A 110 0.08 -15.22 11.65
C PHE A 110 0.71 -16.57 12.05
N GLU A 111 2.01 -16.60 12.42
CA GLU A 111 2.69 -17.82 12.87
C GLU A 111 2.29 -18.21 14.30
N THR A 112 1.80 -17.26 15.08
CA THR A 112 1.17 -17.58 16.35
C THR A 112 -0.20 -18.19 16.06
N ALA A 113 -0.26 -19.52 16.13
CA ALA A 113 -1.43 -20.33 15.79
C ALA A 113 -2.73 -19.85 16.43
N PRO A 114 -3.88 -20.10 15.78
CA PRO A 114 -5.19 -19.83 16.36
C PRO A 114 -5.25 -20.29 17.83
N PRO A 115 -5.95 -19.56 18.74
CA PRO A 115 -7.02 -18.64 18.37
C PRO A 115 -6.63 -17.16 18.33
N LYS A 116 -5.37 -16.77 18.49
CA LYS A 116 -5.05 -15.32 18.56
C LYS A 116 -3.74 -15.01 17.85
N PRO A 117 -3.76 -14.40 16.65
CA PRO A 117 -2.57 -13.77 16.12
C PRO A 117 -2.09 -12.69 17.08
N THR A 118 -0.79 -12.52 17.18
CA THR A 118 -0.20 -11.41 17.93
C THR A 118 0.00 -10.22 17.02
N PHE A 119 -0.28 -9.03 17.54
CA PHE A 119 0.00 -7.78 16.85
C PHE A 119 1.38 -7.27 17.23
N ILE A 120 2.12 -6.82 16.24
CA ILE A 120 3.50 -6.33 16.37
C ILE A 120 3.49 -4.83 16.07
N ASP A 121 4.08 -4.05 16.95
CA ASP A 121 4.24 -2.61 16.73
C ASP A 121 5.34 -2.33 15.72
N PRO A 122 5.20 -1.26 14.90
CA PRO A 122 6.31 -0.77 14.12
C PRO A 122 7.44 -0.29 15.05
N SER A 123 8.68 -0.41 14.59
CA SER A 123 9.83 0.09 15.35
C SER A 123 9.70 1.60 15.61
N LYS A 124 10.27 2.05 16.73
CA LYS A 124 10.30 3.49 17.06
C LYS A 124 10.94 4.31 15.93
N GLY A 125 12.04 3.82 15.36
CA GLY A 125 12.72 4.48 14.25
C GLY A 125 11.84 4.59 12.99
N PHE A 126 11.03 3.56 12.68
CA PHE A 126 10.09 3.63 11.59
C PHE A 126 9.00 4.69 11.84
N LYS A 127 8.37 4.69 13.02
CA LYS A 127 7.35 5.69 13.38
C LYS A 127 7.90 7.12 13.22
N GLU A 128 9.04 7.40 13.83
CA GLU A 128 9.68 8.72 13.78
C GLU A 128 10.12 9.10 12.36
N GLY A 129 10.73 8.17 11.63
CA GLY A 129 11.17 8.36 10.26
C GLY A 129 10.01 8.63 9.31
N PHE A 130 8.93 7.85 9.39
CA PHE A 130 7.77 8.03 8.55
C PHE A 130 7.06 9.35 8.82
N LEU A 131 6.81 9.70 10.10
CA LEU A 131 6.23 10.99 10.45
C LEU A 131 7.13 12.17 10.01
N SER A 132 8.44 12.02 10.06
CA SER A 132 9.37 13.03 9.54
C SER A 132 9.26 13.19 8.02
N LEU A 133 9.08 12.11 7.26
CA LEU A 133 8.85 12.17 5.81
C LEU A 133 7.52 12.86 5.48
N LEU A 134 6.45 12.56 6.23
CA LEU A 134 5.15 13.19 6.04
C LEU A 134 5.20 14.71 6.33
N LYS A 135 5.92 15.12 7.36
CA LYS A 135 6.18 16.56 7.64
C LYS A 135 6.98 17.24 6.53
N LYS A 136 7.82 16.52 5.80
CA LYS A 136 8.56 17.03 4.64
C LYS A 136 7.75 17.02 3.36
N GLY A 137 6.55 16.46 3.38
CA GLY A 137 5.63 16.49 2.27
C GLY A 137 5.76 15.32 1.28
N ILE A 138 6.35 14.16 1.64
CA ILE A 138 6.39 13.04 0.70
C ILE A 138 4.98 12.53 0.39
N GLY A 139 4.64 12.37 -0.89
CA GLY A 139 3.35 11.84 -1.30
C GLY A 139 3.22 10.35 -1.00
N CYS A 140 2.03 9.90 -0.55
CA CYS A 140 1.78 8.48 -0.27
C CYS A 140 0.52 7.98 -0.97
N VAL A 141 0.62 6.82 -1.61
CA VAL A 141 -0.52 6.07 -2.16
C VAL A 141 -0.63 4.76 -1.40
N PHE A 142 -1.78 4.54 -0.77
CA PHE A 142 -2.09 3.30 -0.07
C PHE A 142 -3.09 2.49 -0.90
N ILE A 143 -2.82 1.22 -1.06
CA ILE A 143 -3.61 0.33 -1.91
C ILE A 143 -4.16 -0.81 -1.05
N HIS A 144 -5.46 -1.06 -1.17
CA HIS A 144 -6.16 -2.22 -0.69
C HIS A 144 -5.90 -2.50 0.80
N HIS A 145 -5.29 -3.65 1.11
CA HIS A 145 -5.02 -4.10 2.49
C HIS A 145 -4.00 -3.24 3.26
N ALA A 146 -3.43 -2.20 2.64
CA ALA A 146 -2.58 -1.27 3.38
C ALA A 146 -3.32 -0.58 4.55
N ILE A 147 -4.65 -0.41 4.46
CA ILE A 147 -5.47 0.12 5.58
C ILE A 147 -5.48 -0.80 6.80
N ALA A 148 -5.17 -2.07 6.62
CA ALA A 148 -5.15 -3.09 7.68
C ALA A 148 -3.78 -3.25 8.35
N GLY A 149 -2.76 -2.51 7.88
CA GLY A 149 -1.43 -2.51 8.47
C GLY A 149 -1.37 -1.86 9.85
N TRP A 150 -0.38 -2.25 10.63
CA TRP A 150 -0.03 -1.71 11.94
C TRP A 150 -1.23 -1.56 12.91
N PRO A 151 -1.94 -2.65 13.24
CA PRO A 151 -3.20 -2.59 13.99
C PRO A 151 -3.11 -1.91 15.36
N ASN A 152 -1.93 -1.88 15.99
CA ASN A 152 -1.71 -1.22 17.27
C ASN A 152 -1.29 0.26 17.15
N TRP A 153 -1.00 0.75 15.94
CA TRP A 153 -0.56 2.12 15.75
C TRP A 153 -1.71 3.00 15.26
N GLU A 154 -2.38 3.64 16.20
CA GLU A 154 -3.57 4.47 15.92
C GLU A 154 -3.28 5.58 14.90
N GLU A 155 -2.09 6.21 14.99
CA GLU A 155 -1.69 7.28 14.07
C GLU A 155 -1.61 6.84 12.62
N TYR A 156 -1.32 5.55 12.36
CA TYR A 156 -1.33 5.01 11.00
C TYR A 156 -2.72 5.10 10.35
N GLY A 157 -3.78 4.84 11.13
CA GLY A 157 -5.16 5.05 10.69
C GLY A 157 -5.47 6.52 10.40
N ASN A 158 -4.97 7.45 11.24
CA ASN A 158 -5.12 8.88 11.03
C ASN A 158 -4.39 9.34 9.76
N ILE A 159 -3.24 8.77 9.44
CA ILE A 159 -2.48 9.05 8.21
C ILE A 159 -3.29 8.64 6.98
N ILE A 160 -3.82 7.41 6.95
CA ILE A 160 -4.57 6.88 5.80
C ILE A 160 -5.97 7.49 5.70
N GLY A 161 -6.62 7.80 6.82
CA GLY A 161 -7.99 8.28 6.88
C GLY A 161 -9.02 7.17 7.12
N GLY A 162 -8.59 6.04 7.67
CA GLY A 162 -9.43 4.91 8.01
C GLY A 162 -8.67 3.80 8.71
N ARG A 163 -9.38 2.82 9.25
CA ARG A 163 -8.78 1.74 10.01
C ARG A 163 -9.56 0.44 9.83
N PHE A 164 -8.85 -0.63 9.53
CA PHE A 164 -9.37 -1.99 9.58
C PHE A 164 -9.08 -2.59 10.96
N LEU A 165 -10.10 -3.11 11.62
CA LEU A 165 -10.01 -3.73 12.95
C LEU A 165 -10.10 -5.24 12.82
N TYR A 166 -9.10 -5.95 13.32
CA TYR A 166 -9.10 -7.42 13.37
C TYR A 166 -9.86 -8.00 14.56
N GLN A 167 -10.17 -7.16 15.52
CA GLN A 167 -10.98 -7.46 16.71
C GLN A 167 -11.62 -6.18 17.19
N GLU A 168 -12.66 -6.30 18.02
CA GLU A 168 -13.26 -5.16 18.68
C GLU A 168 -12.20 -4.24 19.32
N GLY A 169 -12.32 -2.94 19.10
CA GLY A 169 -11.32 -1.97 19.58
C GLY A 169 -11.86 -0.55 19.65
N ASN A 170 -11.00 0.37 20.07
CA ASN A 170 -11.31 1.79 20.08
C ASN A 170 -10.78 2.47 18.81
N VAL A 171 -11.63 3.26 18.19
CA VAL A 171 -11.27 4.14 17.07
C VAL A 171 -11.68 5.56 17.43
N ARG A 172 -10.74 6.48 17.52
CA ARG A 172 -10.97 7.88 17.92
C ARG A 172 -11.83 8.02 19.18
N GLY A 173 -11.57 7.15 20.20
CA GLY A 173 -12.28 7.14 21.47
C GLY A 173 -13.65 6.45 21.47
N VAL A 174 -14.10 5.91 20.34
CA VAL A 174 -15.38 5.18 20.22
C VAL A 174 -15.10 3.69 20.09
N LYS A 175 -15.81 2.89 20.88
CA LYS A 175 -15.75 1.43 20.78
C LYS A 175 -16.43 0.96 19.49
N LYS A 176 -15.74 0.14 18.71
CA LYS A 176 -16.16 -0.37 17.40
C LYS A 176 -16.00 -1.88 17.34
N SER A 177 -16.87 -2.54 16.58
CA SER A 177 -16.73 -3.95 16.22
C SER A 177 -15.50 -4.17 15.33
N ASP A 178 -15.07 -5.43 15.20
CA ASP A 178 -14.11 -5.81 14.19
C ASP A 178 -14.68 -5.56 12.78
N SER A 179 -13.78 -5.30 11.86
CA SER A 179 -14.10 -5.03 10.45
C SER A 179 -14.57 -6.27 9.71
N GLY A 180 -15.23 -6.03 8.58
CA GLY A 180 -15.65 -7.07 7.66
C GLY A 180 -14.83 -7.08 6.38
N TYR A 181 -14.77 -8.25 5.73
CA TYR A 181 -14.19 -8.43 4.42
C TYR A 181 -15.09 -9.28 3.52
N ARG A 182 -15.00 -9.09 2.21
CA ARG A 182 -15.77 -9.89 1.25
C ARG A 182 -15.03 -10.00 -0.07
N HIS A 183 -14.56 -11.21 -0.42
CA HIS A 183 -13.84 -11.51 -1.66
C HIS A 183 -14.77 -11.66 -2.86
N ASP A 184 -14.21 -11.53 -4.05
CA ASP A 184 -14.83 -11.85 -5.33
C ASP A 184 -16.16 -11.16 -5.60
N ILE A 185 -16.31 -9.91 -5.15
CA ILE A 185 -17.50 -9.12 -5.39
C ILE A 185 -17.40 -8.38 -6.71
N LYS A 186 -18.37 -8.60 -7.58
CA LYS A 186 -18.57 -7.75 -8.75
C LYS A 186 -19.43 -6.55 -8.36
N TYR A 187 -18.87 -5.36 -8.50
CA TYR A 187 -19.56 -4.10 -8.19
C TYR A 187 -19.20 -3.00 -9.18
N LYS A 188 -20.01 -1.96 -9.17
CA LYS A 188 -19.78 -0.76 -9.96
C LYS A 188 -19.06 0.29 -9.12
N VAL A 189 -17.96 0.80 -9.62
CA VAL A 189 -17.26 1.97 -9.08
C VAL A 189 -17.85 3.21 -9.70
N ILE A 190 -18.23 4.16 -8.86
CA ILE A 190 -18.92 5.41 -9.21
C ILE A 190 -18.03 6.58 -8.78
N LYS A 191 -17.82 7.54 -9.68
CA LYS A 191 -17.07 8.76 -9.35
C LYS A 191 -17.83 9.61 -8.34
N ASP A 192 -17.12 10.10 -7.32
CA ASP A 192 -17.65 11.07 -6.37
C ASP A 192 -17.06 12.45 -6.66
N GLY A 193 -17.78 13.21 -7.47
CA GLY A 193 -17.36 14.54 -7.89
C GLY A 193 -16.25 14.57 -8.96
N LYS A 194 -15.55 15.70 -9.03
CA LYS A 194 -14.43 15.94 -9.95
C LYS A 194 -13.12 15.97 -9.19
N HIS A 195 -12.18 15.12 -9.58
CA HIS A 195 -10.85 15.10 -8.97
C HIS A 195 -9.78 14.73 -10.02
N PRO A 196 -8.54 15.26 -9.96
CA PRO A 196 -7.49 14.90 -10.92
C PRO A 196 -7.22 13.39 -11.01
N ILE A 197 -7.36 12.65 -9.90
CA ILE A 197 -7.19 11.18 -9.89
C ILE A 197 -8.27 10.47 -10.72
N THR A 198 -9.47 11.05 -10.85
CA THR A 198 -10.58 10.43 -11.60
C THR A 198 -10.81 11.07 -12.97
N GLU A 199 -9.88 11.93 -13.43
CA GLU A 199 -9.99 12.58 -14.74
C GLU A 199 -9.97 11.58 -15.90
N GLY A 200 -10.97 11.69 -16.79
CA GLY A 200 -11.13 10.82 -17.96
C GLY A 200 -11.37 9.35 -17.60
N ILE A 201 -11.85 9.06 -16.38
CA ILE A 201 -12.38 7.76 -15.98
C ILE A 201 -13.89 7.89 -15.90
N GLU A 202 -14.61 6.99 -16.51
CA GLU A 202 -16.05 6.84 -16.34
C GLU A 202 -16.35 5.82 -15.22
N ASP A 203 -17.62 5.75 -14.78
CA ASP A 203 -18.03 4.68 -13.87
C ASP A 203 -17.75 3.32 -14.51
N PHE A 204 -17.21 2.37 -13.75
CA PHE A 204 -16.80 1.08 -14.29
C PHE A 204 -17.11 -0.07 -13.33
N GLU A 205 -17.15 -1.29 -13.89
CA GLU A 205 -17.27 -2.52 -13.10
C GLU A 205 -15.90 -3.08 -12.76
N ILE A 206 -15.78 -3.64 -11.58
CA ILE A 206 -14.62 -4.39 -11.10
C ILE A 206 -15.09 -5.61 -10.30
N THR A 207 -14.28 -6.66 -10.31
CA THR A 207 -14.42 -7.79 -9.40
C THR A 207 -13.23 -7.78 -8.46
N ASP A 208 -13.48 -7.58 -7.17
CA ASP A 208 -12.42 -7.40 -6.19
C ASP A 208 -12.91 -7.72 -4.77
N GLU A 209 -12.04 -7.61 -3.77
CA GLU A 209 -12.41 -7.64 -2.37
C GLU A 209 -12.90 -6.26 -1.90
N LEU A 210 -13.85 -6.26 -0.96
CA LEU A 210 -14.32 -5.07 -0.26
C LEU A 210 -14.16 -5.22 1.25
N TYR A 211 -13.90 -4.09 1.93
CA TYR A 211 -13.79 -3.99 3.38
C TYR A 211 -14.90 -3.14 3.98
N LEU A 212 -15.63 -3.71 4.93
CA LEU A 212 -16.48 -2.99 5.86
C LEU A 212 -15.61 -2.57 7.05
N ALA A 213 -15.07 -1.37 7.01
CA ALA A 213 -14.08 -0.85 7.95
C ALA A 213 -14.43 0.57 8.39
N GLU A 214 -13.70 1.10 9.37
CA GLU A 214 -13.93 2.46 9.87
C GLU A 214 -13.23 3.47 8.97
N PHE A 215 -13.98 4.27 8.23
CA PHE A 215 -13.47 5.38 7.41
C PHE A 215 -13.76 6.71 8.11
N PHE A 216 -12.78 7.59 8.10
CA PHE A 216 -12.86 8.89 8.79
C PHE A 216 -13.43 9.95 7.85
N GLU A 217 -14.73 9.86 7.55
CA GLU A 217 -15.40 10.69 6.54
C GLU A 217 -15.32 12.19 6.82
N ASP A 218 -15.10 12.58 8.07
CA ASP A 218 -14.88 13.96 8.50
C ASP A 218 -13.47 14.50 8.16
N ASP A 219 -12.56 13.60 7.75
CA ASP A 219 -11.13 13.89 7.57
C ASP A 219 -10.60 13.44 6.18
N ILE A 220 -11.46 12.91 5.33
CA ILE A 220 -11.12 12.47 3.97
C ILE A 220 -11.95 13.22 2.93
N ASN A 221 -11.43 13.25 1.69
CA ASN A 221 -12.16 13.71 0.53
C ASN A 221 -12.48 12.52 -0.38
N PRO A 222 -13.70 12.00 -0.36
CA PRO A 222 -14.12 10.88 -1.21
C PRO A 222 -13.99 11.24 -2.69
N ILE A 223 -13.48 10.30 -3.49
CA ILE A 223 -13.37 10.45 -4.94
C ILE A 223 -14.01 9.28 -5.71
N LEU A 224 -14.23 8.15 -5.03
CA LEU A 224 -14.85 6.96 -5.61
C LEU A 224 -15.76 6.29 -4.58
N ARG A 225 -16.93 5.83 -5.03
CA ARG A 225 -17.89 5.04 -4.25
C ARG A 225 -18.21 3.73 -4.97
N SER A 226 -18.72 2.77 -4.19
CA SER A 226 -19.26 1.52 -4.70
C SER A 226 -20.79 1.56 -4.66
N ASN A 227 -21.46 0.82 -5.56
CA ASN A 227 -22.89 0.56 -5.47
C ASN A 227 -23.22 -0.66 -4.57
N TYR A 228 -22.21 -1.27 -3.92
CA TYR A 228 -22.42 -2.38 -2.99
C TYR A 228 -22.97 -1.88 -1.66
N GLU A 229 -23.74 -2.72 -0.95
CA GLU A 229 -24.31 -2.39 0.36
C GLU A 229 -23.33 -2.80 1.48
N PHE A 230 -22.83 -1.83 2.23
CA PHE A 230 -21.85 -2.03 3.32
C PHE A 230 -22.55 -2.30 4.66
N ILE A 231 -23.26 -3.42 4.73
CA ILE A 231 -23.96 -3.92 5.93
C ILE A 231 -23.40 -5.29 6.34
N ASP A 232 -23.47 -5.63 7.61
CA ASP A 232 -22.85 -6.82 8.20
C ASP A 232 -23.23 -8.13 7.51
N LYS A 233 -24.49 -8.31 7.11
CA LYS A 233 -24.94 -9.52 6.39
C LYS A 233 -24.20 -9.78 5.07
N ASN A 234 -23.58 -8.75 4.47
CA ASN A 234 -22.90 -8.82 3.20
C ASN A 234 -21.39 -9.07 3.34
N PHE A 235 -20.87 -9.07 4.57
CA PHE A 235 -19.43 -9.23 4.87
C PHE A 235 -19.21 -10.37 5.85
N TYR A 236 -17.96 -10.78 5.99
CA TYR A 236 -17.48 -11.76 6.95
C TYR A 236 -16.64 -11.06 8.01
N SER A 237 -16.75 -11.49 9.26
CA SER A 237 -16.02 -10.94 10.40
C SER A 237 -14.50 -11.22 10.29
N ALA A 238 -13.68 -10.20 10.46
CA ALA A 238 -12.23 -10.35 10.54
C ALA A 238 -11.80 -11.12 11.80
N ALA A 239 -12.49 -10.91 12.93
CA ALA A 239 -12.21 -11.63 14.18
C ALA A 239 -12.50 -13.13 14.04
N ARG A 240 -13.59 -13.51 13.38
CA ARG A 240 -13.90 -14.91 13.10
C ARG A 240 -12.85 -15.56 12.19
N ALA A 241 -12.40 -14.84 11.17
CA ALA A 241 -11.33 -15.34 10.30
C ALA A 241 -10.04 -15.61 11.08
N LEU A 242 -9.67 -14.73 12.02
CA LEU A 242 -8.52 -14.93 12.90
C LEU A 242 -8.69 -16.11 13.88
N GLU A 243 -9.92 -16.45 14.25
CA GLU A 243 -10.25 -17.62 15.06
C GLU A 243 -10.26 -18.92 14.24
N GLY A 244 -10.02 -18.84 12.92
CA GLY A 244 -10.03 -19.99 12.00
C GLY A 244 -11.40 -20.24 11.35
N GLU A 245 -12.41 -19.40 11.59
CA GLU A 245 -13.72 -19.47 10.97
C GLU A 245 -13.78 -18.52 9.75
N MET A 246 -13.04 -18.85 8.71
CA MET A 246 -13.05 -18.08 7.46
C MET A 246 -14.46 -18.01 6.86
N PHE A 247 -14.77 -16.88 6.23
CA PHE A 247 -16.05 -16.64 5.55
C PHE A 247 -17.29 -16.77 6.47
N SER A 248 -17.13 -16.40 7.74
CA SER A 248 -18.21 -16.46 8.74
C SER A 248 -18.59 -15.06 9.22
N ASN A 249 -19.89 -14.82 9.33
CA ASN A 249 -20.46 -13.67 10.04
C ASN A 249 -21.40 -14.12 11.18
N ARG A 250 -21.22 -15.34 11.66
CA ARG A 250 -22.03 -15.92 12.74
C ARG A 250 -21.91 -15.09 14.02
N ASP A 251 -23.04 -14.68 14.57
CA ASP A 251 -23.12 -13.86 15.79
C ASP A 251 -22.29 -12.55 15.72
N TRP A 252 -22.02 -12.07 14.51
CA TRP A 252 -21.34 -10.82 14.27
C TRP A 252 -22.34 -9.73 13.87
N SER A 253 -22.14 -8.55 14.40
CA SER A 253 -22.91 -7.36 14.05
C SER A 253 -21.97 -6.17 13.87
N HIS A 254 -22.18 -5.44 12.82
CA HIS A 254 -21.45 -4.21 12.51
C HIS A 254 -22.43 -3.11 12.10
N GLN A 255 -22.13 -1.88 12.47
CA GLN A 255 -22.91 -0.74 11.97
C GLN A 255 -22.78 -0.67 10.45
N GLU A 256 -23.80 -0.12 9.79
CA GLU A 256 -23.70 0.20 8.37
C GLU A 256 -22.45 1.05 8.12
N GLY A 257 -21.63 0.63 7.18
CA GLY A 257 -20.38 1.29 6.82
C GLY A 257 -20.53 2.18 5.61
N SER A 258 -19.47 2.89 5.31
CA SER A 258 -19.38 3.76 4.15
C SER A 258 -19.10 2.97 2.87
N ASN A 259 -19.77 3.34 1.79
CA ASN A 259 -19.54 2.77 0.47
C ASN A 259 -18.39 3.45 -0.30
N ILE A 260 -17.59 4.26 0.37
CA ILE A 260 -16.40 4.91 -0.20
C ILE A 260 -15.34 3.84 -0.49
N VAL A 261 -14.80 3.83 -1.71
CA VAL A 261 -13.76 2.90 -2.15
C VAL A 261 -12.50 3.58 -2.67
N GLY A 262 -12.45 4.91 -2.55
CA GLY A 262 -11.26 5.69 -2.84
C GLY A 262 -11.41 7.11 -2.32
N TRP A 263 -10.35 7.62 -1.73
CA TRP A 263 -10.30 8.99 -1.18
C TRP A 263 -8.93 9.60 -1.23
N THR A 264 -8.89 10.89 -1.00
CA THR A 264 -7.67 11.67 -0.77
C THR A 264 -7.77 12.43 0.54
N LYS A 265 -6.62 12.79 1.10
CA LYS A 265 -6.52 13.70 2.24
C LYS A 265 -5.16 14.37 2.31
N LYS A 266 -5.03 15.35 3.18
CA LYS A 266 -3.75 15.87 3.65
C LYS A 266 -3.45 15.32 5.04
N TYR A 267 -2.19 14.95 5.26
CA TYR A 267 -1.67 14.64 6.57
C TYR A 267 -0.32 15.36 6.74
N GLU A 268 -0.22 16.25 7.70
CA GLU A 268 0.88 17.21 7.78
C GLU A 268 1.07 17.93 6.42
N ASN A 269 2.25 17.89 5.84
CA ASN A 269 2.53 18.49 4.53
C ASN A 269 2.36 17.48 3.36
N SER A 270 1.95 16.25 3.64
CA SER A 270 1.85 15.19 2.65
C SER A 270 0.45 15.07 2.05
N SER A 271 0.41 14.73 0.76
CA SER A 271 -0.80 14.29 0.07
C SER A 271 -0.91 12.78 0.15
N ILE A 272 -2.08 12.31 0.56
CA ILE A 272 -2.40 10.91 0.76
C ILE A 272 -3.53 10.52 -0.19
N ALA A 273 -3.37 9.42 -0.90
CA ALA A 273 -4.44 8.78 -1.67
C ALA A 273 -4.60 7.32 -1.19
N TYR A 274 -5.83 6.88 -1.03
CA TYR A 274 -6.18 5.49 -0.75
C TYR A 274 -7.12 4.96 -1.82
N LEU A 275 -6.86 3.74 -2.28
CA LEU A 275 -7.72 2.99 -3.18
C LEU A 275 -7.99 1.62 -2.57
N GLN A 276 -9.27 1.27 -2.36
CA GLN A 276 -9.66 0.01 -1.74
C GLN A 276 -9.48 -1.21 -2.66
N PHE A 277 -9.32 -0.99 -3.95
CA PHE A 277 -9.10 -2.06 -4.94
C PHE A 277 -7.71 -2.65 -4.82
N GLY A 278 -7.54 -3.90 -5.34
CA GLY A 278 -6.21 -4.47 -5.51
C GLY A 278 -5.96 -5.78 -4.78
N ASP A 279 -6.99 -6.61 -4.56
CA ASP A 279 -6.79 -7.92 -3.93
C ASP A 279 -6.01 -8.89 -4.82
N GLY A 280 -6.24 -8.87 -6.15
CA GLY A 280 -5.62 -9.86 -7.01
C GLY A 280 -5.57 -9.51 -8.51
N PRO A 281 -5.18 -10.48 -9.37
CA PRO A 281 -4.94 -10.26 -10.79
C PRO A 281 -6.14 -9.73 -11.58
N SER A 282 -7.37 -9.99 -11.13
CA SER A 282 -8.58 -9.45 -11.76
C SER A 282 -8.60 -7.92 -11.70
N SER A 283 -8.25 -7.36 -10.55
CA SER A 283 -8.14 -5.91 -10.37
C SER A 283 -6.88 -5.34 -10.99
N TYR A 284 -5.71 -5.98 -10.87
CA TYR A 284 -4.47 -5.48 -11.48
C TYR A 284 -4.54 -5.34 -13.01
N LYS A 285 -5.36 -6.16 -13.67
CA LYS A 285 -5.60 -6.11 -15.13
C LYS A 285 -6.64 -5.07 -15.55
N ASN A 286 -7.42 -4.54 -14.60
CA ASN A 286 -8.44 -3.53 -14.89
C ASN A 286 -7.78 -2.22 -15.33
N GLU A 287 -8.07 -1.77 -16.55
CA GLU A 287 -7.45 -0.58 -17.14
C GLU A 287 -7.78 0.70 -16.34
N ASN A 288 -8.99 0.80 -15.80
CA ASN A 288 -9.39 1.95 -14.99
C ASN A 288 -8.63 1.96 -13.67
N PHE A 289 -8.42 0.80 -13.05
CA PHE A 289 -7.62 0.71 -11.83
C PHE A 289 -6.15 1.08 -12.10
N ARG A 290 -5.53 0.58 -13.17
CA ARG A 290 -4.18 0.98 -13.60
C ARG A 290 -4.09 2.49 -13.80
N LYS A 291 -5.11 3.09 -14.42
CA LYS A 291 -5.18 4.54 -14.63
C LYS A 291 -5.31 5.29 -13.29
N LEU A 292 -6.14 4.79 -12.36
CA LEU A 292 -6.29 5.35 -11.02
C LEU A 292 -4.97 5.33 -10.24
N ILE A 293 -4.23 4.22 -10.25
CA ILE A 293 -2.90 4.13 -9.61
C ILE A 293 -1.94 5.17 -10.19
N LYS A 294 -1.83 5.25 -11.52
CA LYS A 294 -0.97 6.24 -12.18
C LYS A 294 -1.36 7.68 -11.81
N GLN A 295 -2.65 7.99 -11.84
CA GLN A 295 -3.14 9.33 -11.52
C GLN A 295 -3.01 9.66 -10.03
N SER A 296 -3.13 8.66 -9.14
CA SER A 296 -2.86 8.83 -7.71
C SER A 296 -1.39 9.18 -7.46
N ILE A 297 -0.46 8.46 -8.08
CA ILE A 297 0.97 8.77 -7.98
C ILE A 297 1.26 10.18 -8.52
N ASN A 298 0.72 10.52 -9.69
CA ASN A 298 0.86 11.86 -10.28
C ASN A 298 0.35 12.96 -9.32
N TRP A 299 -0.80 12.73 -8.72
CA TRP A 299 -1.44 13.71 -7.85
C TRP A 299 -0.64 13.92 -6.56
N VAL A 300 -0.26 12.83 -5.87
CA VAL A 300 0.49 12.96 -4.61
C VAL A 300 1.88 13.60 -4.83
N ILE A 301 2.50 13.42 -5.99
CA ILE A 301 3.76 14.08 -6.34
C ILE A 301 3.57 15.59 -6.60
N LYS A 302 2.52 15.98 -7.31
CA LYS A 302 2.27 17.39 -7.69
C LYS A 302 1.84 18.24 -6.51
N GLU A 303 1.03 17.69 -5.61
CA GLU A 303 0.49 18.40 -4.45
C GLU A 303 1.49 18.57 -3.30
N THR A 304 2.68 17.99 -3.43
CA THR A 304 3.79 18.07 -2.44
C THR A 304 4.87 19.07 -2.85
N GLY A 305 4.64 19.87 -3.91
CA GLY A 305 5.54 20.90 -4.41
C GLY A 305 5.31 22.26 -3.78
#